data_3d32a7869d659f4088847bcc3deb64c5
#
_entry.id   3d32a7869d659f4088847bcc3deb64c5
#
_cell.length_a   1.000
_cell.length_b   1.000
_cell.length_c   1.000
_cell.angle_alpha   90.00
_cell.angle_beta   90.00
_cell.angle_gamma   90.00
#
_symmetry.space_group_name_H-M   'P 1'
#
loop_
_entity.id
_entity.type
_entity.pdbx_description
1 polymer ?
#
loop_
_entity_poly.entity_id
_entity_poly.type
_entity_poly.pdbx_seq_one_letter_code
_entity_poly.pdbx_strand_id
1 'polypeptide(L)'
;EANVPYAFFATPPVDADVETMEEDPLYAGTVLFDPEAEAAYLAEKAYEAGGRKAVILAGAQGDYNHDHRITGFTKKFEELGGKVLDVARCDNPGQGDEKGSNLLSANKDADVAIGAGAGYITSLEGVREKMGLDYKIYGCDTTPNLIQDVIDGKVEIISAGANTGAGFAEILLINKLLGHPILDADGKAPYTKDLTLFYCDSSNCEKFQKFWDECQKSPLTQEEVMNLIGEDVTYDDFVEFLENYSQIYMDGISR
;
A
#
# COMPACT_ATOMS: atom_id res chain seq x y z
N GLU A 1 -32.56 -12.26 1.84
CA GLU A 1 -31.18 -11.78 1.62
C GLU A 1 -31.19 -10.91 0.37
N ALA A 2 -30.47 -9.78 0.39
CA ALA A 2 -30.35 -8.92 -0.77
C ALA A 2 -29.42 -9.59 -1.78
N ASN A 3 -29.91 -9.79 -3.02
CA ASN A 3 -29.14 -10.38 -4.11
C ASN A 3 -28.25 -9.29 -4.75
N VAL A 4 -27.20 -8.86 -4.03
CA VAL A 4 -26.33 -7.75 -4.41
C VAL A 4 -24.91 -8.29 -4.66
N PRO A 5 -24.33 -8.09 -5.84
CA PRO A 5 -22.91 -8.42 -6.10
C PRO A 5 -21.99 -7.66 -5.17
N TYR A 6 -20.84 -8.28 -4.84
CA TYR A 6 -19.81 -7.71 -3.99
C TYR A 6 -18.41 -8.00 -4.51
N ALA A 7 -17.46 -7.14 -4.14
CA ALA A 7 -16.03 -7.30 -4.42
C ALA A 7 -15.22 -6.81 -3.21
N PHE A 8 -13.98 -7.25 -3.12
CA PHE A 8 -13.04 -6.82 -2.09
C PHE A 8 -11.85 -6.07 -2.68
N PHE A 9 -11.22 -5.22 -1.89
CA PHE A 9 -10.01 -4.51 -2.28
C PHE A 9 -9.11 -4.26 -1.07
N ALA A 10 -7.83 -4.00 -1.34
CA ALA A 10 -6.77 -3.64 -0.39
C ALA A 10 -6.47 -4.67 0.71
N THR A 11 -7.48 -5.29 1.30
CA THR A 11 -7.33 -6.32 2.34
C THR A 11 -8.31 -7.45 2.07
N PRO A 12 -7.88 -8.72 2.09
CA PRO A 12 -8.81 -9.84 1.99
C PRO A 12 -9.70 -9.90 3.24
N PRO A 13 -10.90 -10.47 3.14
CA PRO A 13 -11.72 -10.73 4.32
C PRO A 13 -10.94 -11.62 5.30
N VAL A 14 -11.05 -11.31 6.59
CA VAL A 14 -10.47 -12.15 7.65
C VAL A 14 -11.21 -13.49 7.64
N ASP A 15 -10.45 -14.57 7.72
CA ASP A 15 -10.97 -15.97 7.72
C ASP A 15 -11.75 -16.35 6.44
N ALA A 16 -11.60 -15.59 5.37
CA ALA A 16 -12.24 -15.93 4.11
C ALA A 16 -11.59 -17.16 3.48
N ASP A 17 -12.40 -18.19 3.28
CA ASP A 17 -12.09 -19.27 2.37
C ASP A 17 -12.30 -18.78 0.94
N VAL A 18 -11.23 -18.55 0.20
CA VAL A 18 -11.25 -18.05 -1.18
C VAL A 18 -12.09 -18.98 -2.07
N GLU A 19 -11.96 -20.30 -1.92
CA GLU A 19 -12.73 -21.28 -2.69
C GLU A 19 -14.24 -21.09 -2.47
N THR A 20 -14.66 -20.88 -1.20
CA THR A 20 -16.08 -20.64 -0.89
C THR A 20 -16.60 -19.33 -1.50
N MET A 21 -15.76 -18.28 -1.54
CA MET A 21 -16.15 -17.01 -2.17
C MET A 21 -16.28 -17.17 -3.69
N GLU A 22 -15.36 -17.88 -4.31
CA GLU A 22 -15.36 -18.12 -5.75
C GLU A 22 -16.58 -18.93 -6.22
N GLU A 23 -17.18 -19.75 -5.34
CA GLU A 23 -18.42 -20.48 -5.59
C GLU A 23 -19.69 -19.59 -5.46
N ASP A 24 -19.59 -18.40 -4.84
CA ASP A 24 -20.73 -17.49 -4.69
C ASP A 24 -21.00 -16.74 -6.01
N PRO A 25 -22.18 -16.93 -6.64
CA PRO A 25 -22.52 -16.24 -7.88
C PRO A 25 -22.58 -14.71 -7.75
N LEU A 26 -22.59 -14.16 -6.55
CA LEU A 26 -22.59 -12.71 -6.30
C LEU A 26 -21.19 -12.13 -6.17
N TYR A 27 -20.17 -12.97 -5.93
CA TYR A 27 -18.79 -12.52 -5.85
C TYR A 27 -18.27 -12.06 -7.21
N ALA A 28 -17.78 -10.81 -7.29
CA ALA A 28 -17.26 -10.22 -8.52
C ALA A 28 -15.74 -10.23 -8.61
N GLY A 29 -15.04 -10.41 -7.49
CA GLY A 29 -13.59 -10.52 -7.43
C GLY A 29 -12.97 -9.78 -6.25
N THR A 30 -11.64 -9.94 -6.14
CA THR A 30 -10.80 -9.29 -5.13
C THR A 30 -9.58 -8.68 -5.81
N VAL A 31 -9.32 -7.40 -5.53
CA VAL A 31 -8.16 -6.67 -6.05
C VAL A 31 -7.28 -6.22 -4.88
N LEU A 32 -6.13 -6.84 -4.75
CA LEU A 32 -5.13 -6.57 -3.73
C LEU A 32 -3.85 -6.03 -4.37
N PHE A 33 -3.03 -5.41 -3.56
CA PHE A 33 -1.60 -5.21 -3.81
C PHE A 33 -0.79 -6.22 -2.99
N ASP A 34 0.51 -6.33 -3.26
CA ASP A 34 1.41 -7.16 -2.46
C ASP A 34 2.09 -6.32 -1.36
N PRO A 35 1.66 -6.43 -0.09
CA PRO A 35 2.26 -5.67 1.01
C PRO A 35 3.67 -6.15 1.39
N GLU A 36 4.05 -7.39 1.05
CA GLU A 36 5.44 -7.84 1.24
C GLU A 36 6.36 -7.16 0.23
N ALA A 37 5.97 -7.12 -1.05
CA ALA A 37 6.70 -6.43 -2.09
C ALA A 37 6.78 -4.92 -1.83
N GLU A 38 5.68 -4.29 -1.37
CA GLU A 38 5.65 -2.90 -0.95
C GLU A 38 6.74 -2.58 0.07
N ALA A 39 6.77 -3.33 1.17
CA ALA A 39 7.72 -3.10 2.25
C ALA A 39 9.14 -3.55 1.89
N ALA A 40 9.31 -4.56 1.05
CA ALA A 40 10.61 -4.97 0.54
C ALA A 40 11.27 -3.86 -0.30
N TYR A 41 10.50 -3.14 -1.11
CA TYR A 41 11.02 -1.97 -1.84
C TYR A 41 11.54 -0.89 -0.88
N LEU A 42 10.79 -0.57 0.18
CA LEU A 42 11.23 0.41 1.19
C LEU A 42 12.51 -0.05 1.90
N ALA A 43 12.63 -1.35 2.19
CA ALA A 43 13.83 -1.94 2.79
C ALA A 43 15.07 -1.78 1.89
N GLU A 44 14.90 -2.03 0.58
CA GLU A 44 15.96 -1.84 -0.41
C GLU A 44 16.43 -0.39 -0.45
N LYS A 45 15.48 0.57 -0.53
CA LYS A 45 15.80 2.00 -0.54
C LYS A 45 16.44 2.47 0.76
N ALA A 46 15.98 1.98 1.90
CA ALA A 46 16.60 2.29 3.19
C ALA A 46 18.03 1.79 3.27
N TYR A 47 18.30 0.56 2.78
CA TYR A 47 19.63 -0.02 2.76
C TYR A 47 20.56 0.71 1.77
N GLU A 48 20.08 1.03 0.56
CA GLU A 48 20.82 1.81 -0.46
C GLU A 48 21.22 3.19 0.07
N ALA A 49 20.34 3.82 0.87
CA ALA A 49 20.60 5.11 1.52
C ALA A 49 21.54 5.03 2.73
N GLY A 50 22.13 3.86 3.00
CA GLY A 50 23.11 3.64 4.06
C GLY A 50 22.55 3.09 5.37
N GLY A 51 21.25 2.84 5.48
CA GLY A 51 20.62 2.23 6.65
C GLY A 51 21.14 0.82 6.95
N ARG A 52 21.32 0.49 8.21
CA ARG A 52 21.86 -0.82 8.63
C ARG A 52 21.09 -1.41 9.81
N LYS A 53 20.44 -0.59 10.62
CA LYS A 53 19.73 -1.00 11.83
C LYS A 53 18.33 -0.37 11.83
N ALA A 54 17.32 -1.20 11.61
CA ALA A 54 15.95 -0.74 11.49
C ALA A 54 15.10 -1.09 12.72
N VAL A 55 14.11 -0.27 13.01
CA VAL A 55 12.98 -0.58 13.87
C VAL A 55 11.67 -0.42 13.10
N ILE A 56 10.63 -1.16 13.47
CA ILE A 56 9.33 -1.12 12.81
C ILE A 56 8.23 -0.78 13.81
N LEU A 57 7.41 0.22 13.51
CA LEU A 57 6.19 0.54 14.24
C LEU A 57 4.97 0.19 13.38
N ALA A 58 4.11 -0.71 13.88
CA ALA A 58 3.05 -1.31 13.09
C ALA A 58 1.75 -1.49 13.89
N GLY A 59 0.68 -1.83 13.20
CA GLY A 59 -0.61 -2.17 13.78
C GLY A 59 -0.66 -3.52 14.48
N ALA A 60 -1.86 -3.91 14.90
CA ALA A 60 -2.12 -5.12 15.67
C ALA A 60 -1.62 -6.38 14.94
N GLN A 61 -1.26 -7.37 15.72
CA GLN A 61 -0.95 -8.69 15.18
C GLN A 61 -2.23 -9.32 14.59
N GLY A 62 -2.10 -9.98 13.45
CA GLY A 62 -3.22 -10.55 12.70
C GLY A 62 -3.83 -9.57 11.67
N ASP A 63 -3.39 -8.33 11.63
CA ASP A 63 -3.72 -7.43 10.52
C ASP A 63 -2.92 -7.87 9.28
N TYR A 64 -3.64 -8.18 8.21
CA TYR A 64 -3.06 -8.72 6.97
C TYR A 64 -1.94 -7.83 6.43
N ASN A 65 -2.21 -6.54 6.23
CA ASN A 65 -1.23 -5.64 5.63
C ASN A 65 -0.03 -5.42 6.55
N HIS A 66 -0.27 -5.18 7.84
CA HIS A 66 0.83 -4.94 8.78
C HIS A 66 1.73 -6.16 8.97
N ASP A 67 1.16 -7.36 9.03
CA ASP A 67 1.95 -8.60 9.18
C ASP A 67 2.83 -8.87 7.96
N HIS A 68 2.28 -8.70 6.76
CA HIS A 68 3.01 -8.87 5.51
C HIS A 68 4.06 -7.76 5.28
N ARG A 69 3.74 -6.50 5.62
CA ARG A 69 4.70 -5.38 5.55
C ARG A 69 5.91 -5.61 6.45
N ILE A 70 5.70 -6.09 7.70
CA ILE A 70 6.80 -6.46 8.59
C ILE A 70 7.64 -7.58 8.00
N THR A 71 6.99 -8.62 7.48
CA THR A 71 7.67 -9.77 6.87
C THR A 71 8.51 -9.33 5.67
N GLY A 72 7.93 -8.59 4.72
CA GLY A 72 8.59 -8.13 3.51
C GLY A 72 9.79 -7.23 3.81
N PHE A 73 9.61 -6.21 4.69
CA PHE A 73 10.70 -5.35 5.09
C PHE A 73 11.83 -6.12 5.77
N THR A 74 11.50 -6.92 6.78
CA THR A 74 12.50 -7.66 7.57
C THR A 74 13.32 -8.58 6.67
N LYS A 75 12.64 -9.41 5.89
CA LYS A 75 13.29 -10.36 4.99
C LYS A 75 14.25 -9.66 4.02
N LYS A 76 13.77 -8.64 3.31
CA LYS A 76 14.59 -7.93 2.33
C LYS A 76 15.74 -7.19 2.98
N PHE A 77 15.52 -6.48 4.08
CA PHE A 77 16.55 -5.71 4.75
C PHE A 77 17.68 -6.59 5.29
N GLU A 78 17.33 -7.75 5.85
CA GLU A 78 18.31 -8.74 6.35
C GLU A 78 19.02 -9.48 5.23
N GLU A 79 18.36 -9.80 4.11
CA GLU A 79 18.99 -10.35 2.90
C GLU A 79 20.09 -9.41 2.35
N LEU A 80 19.90 -8.10 2.45
CA LEU A 80 20.87 -7.09 2.05
C LEU A 80 22.01 -6.90 3.06
N GLY A 81 21.91 -7.47 4.27
CA GLY A 81 22.90 -7.36 5.33
C GLY A 81 22.59 -6.30 6.40
N GLY A 82 21.40 -5.75 6.39
CA GLY A 82 20.84 -4.94 7.48
C GLY A 82 20.38 -5.82 8.65
N LYS A 83 19.88 -5.18 9.69
CA LYS A 83 19.30 -5.86 10.84
C LYS A 83 18.06 -5.13 11.32
N VAL A 84 16.94 -5.83 11.44
CA VAL A 84 15.77 -5.34 12.16
C VAL A 84 15.99 -5.60 13.66
N LEU A 85 16.09 -4.54 14.44
CA LEU A 85 16.40 -4.60 15.87
C LEU A 85 15.17 -5.02 16.68
N ASP A 86 14.01 -4.44 16.36
CA ASP A 86 12.78 -4.65 17.11
C ASP A 86 11.55 -4.22 16.31
N VAL A 87 10.38 -4.75 16.68
CA VAL A 87 9.07 -4.43 16.12
C VAL A 87 8.09 -4.11 17.23
N ALA A 88 7.54 -2.90 17.25
CA ALA A 88 6.46 -2.54 18.16
C ALA A 88 5.10 -2.61 17.47
N ARG A 89 4.15 -3.25 18.14
CA ARG A 89 2.76 -3.41 17.68
C ARG A 89 1.83 -2.53 18.49
N CYS A 90 0.89 -1.88 17.79
CA CYS A 90 -0.16 -1.06 18.37
C CYS A 90 -1.52 -1.73 18.15
N ASP A 91 -2.30 -1.92 19.20
CA ASP A 91 -3.67 -2.45 19.08
C ASP A 91 -4.63 -1.42 18.43
N ASN A 92 -4.25 -0.15 18.46
CA ASN A 92 -4.91 0.94 17.74
C ASN A 92 -3.88 2.07 17.45
N PRO A 93 -4.14 2.91 16.44
CA PRO A 93 -3.22 3.98 16.03
C PRO A 93 -2.88 4.99 17.13
N GLY A 94 -3.77 5.21 18.10
CA GLY A 94 -3.55 6.13 19.22
C GLY A 94 -2.42 5.73 20.17
N GLN A 95 -1.91 4.50 20.10
CA GLN A 95 -0.77 4.01 20.88
C GLN A 95 0.58 4.31 20.19
N GLY A 96 0.59 4.85 18.99
CA GLY A 96 1.79 5.02 18.17
C GLY A 96 2.91 5.80 18.87
N ASP A 97 2.59 6.92 19.51
CA ASP A 97 3.57 7.78 20.19
C ASP A 97 4.21 7.09 21.41
N GLU A 98 3.41 6.38 22.22
CA GLU A 98 3.90 5.64 23.36
C GLU A 98 4.78 4.47 22.94
N LYS A 99 4.26 3.63 22.03
CA LYS A 99 4.97 2.45 21.54
C LYS A 99 6.23 2.82 20.76
N GLY A 100 6.17 3.86 19.91
CA GLY A 100 7.33 4.40 19.21
C GLY A 100 8.39 4.95 20.15
N SER A 101 8.01 5.70 21.21
CA SER A 101 8.94 6.19 22.21
C SER A 101 9.63 5.04 22.96
N ASN A 102 8.91 4.00 23.34
CA ASN A 102 9.47 2.84 24.01
C ASN A 102 10.42 2.05 23.07
N LEU A 103 10.00 1.82 21.83
CA LEU A 103 10.79 1.15 20.80
C LEU A 103 12.14 1.82 20.58
N LEU A 104 12.14 3.14 20.37
CA LEU A 104 13.36 3.91 20.09
C LEU A 104 14.20 4.17 21.35
N SER A 105 13.60 4.21 22.54
CA SER A 105 14.37 4.25 23.79
C SER A 105 15.19 3.00 24.03
N ALA A 106 14.65 1.84 23.62
CA ALA A 106 15.33 0.54 23.71
C ALA A 106 16.36 0.35 22.60
N ASN A 107 16.20 0.99 21.45
CA ASN A 107 16.99 0.79 20.23
C ASN A 107 17.61 2.11 19.73
N LYS A 108 18.39 2.78 20.57
CA LYS A 108 18.98 4.10 20.29
C LYS A 108 19.99 4.12 19.14
N ASP A 109 20.45 2.98 18.72
CA ASP A 109 21.40 2.80 17.61
C ASP A 109 20.70 2.46 16.29
N ALA A 110 19.36 2.52 16.25
CA ALA A 110 18.60 2.45 15.02
C ALA A 110 18.88 3.68 14.14
N ASP A 111 19.19 3.44 12.87
CA ASP A 111 19.43 4.48 11.86
C ASP A 111 18.26 4.56 10.85
N VAL A 112 17.32 3.60 10.92
CA VAL A 112 16.10 3.52 10.10
C VAL A 112 14.89 3.23 10.99
N ALA A 113 13.79 3.92 10.74
CA ALA A 113 12.49 3.61 11.34
C ALA A 113 11.42 3.46 10.25
N ILE A 114 10.62 2.41 10.35
CA ILE A 114 9.55 2.11 9.41
C ILE A 114 8.20 2.28 10.10
N GLY A 115 7.35 3.14 9.52
CA GLY A 115 5.94 3.19 9.84
C GLY A 115 5.14 2.30 8.90
N ALA A 116 4.59 1.19 9.39
CA ALA A 116 3.81 0.25 8.57
C ALA A 116 2.40 0.77 8.22
N GLY A 117 2.14 2.06 8.37
CA GLY A 117 0.91 2.77 8.04
C GLY A 117 1.07 4.26 8.35
N ALA A 118 0.29 5.12 7.71
CA ALA A 118 0.41 6.58 7.77
C ALA A 118 0.47 7.15 9.21
N GLY A 119 -0.40 6.67 10.11
CA GLY A 119 -0.41 7.12 11.51
C GLY A 119 0.87 6.78 12.26
N TYR A 120 1.51 5.67 11.92
CA TYR A 120 2.78 5.24 12.55
C TYR A 120 3.97 6.03 12.02
N ILE A 121 3.95 6.47 10.76
CA ILE A 121 4.95 7.40 10.22
C ILE A 121 4.91 8.71 11.02
N THR A 122 3.73 9.31 11.17
CA THR A 122 3.52 10.55 11.95
C THR A 122 3.98 10.39 13.40
N SER A 123 3.68 9.26 14.05
CA SER A 123 4.16 8.99 15.41
C SER A 123 5.68 8.89 15.47
N LEU A 124 6.34 8.25 14.51
CA LEU A 124 7.80 8.18 14.46
C LEU A 124 8.45 9.56 14.27
N GLU A 125 7.85 10.44 13.45
CA GLU A 125 8.32 11.82 13.31
C GLU A 125 8.25 12.58 14.63
N GLY A 126 7.09 12.54 15.32
CA GLY A 126 6.90 13.18 16.61
C GLY A 126 7.86 12.66 17.69
N VAL A 127 8.13 11.35 17.68
CA VAL A 127 9.09 10.72 18.61
C VAL A 127 10.53 11.16 18.29
N ARG A 128 10.92 11.19 17.00
CA ARG A 128 12.24 11.68 16.57
C ARG A 128 12.49 13.10 17.05
N GLU A 129 11.54 13.99 16.81
CA GLU A 129 11.63 15.39 17.21
C GLU A 129 11.70 15.54 18.75
N LYS A 130 10.80 14.90 19.48
CA LYS A 130 10.71 14.95 20.93
C LYS A 130 11.95 14.41 21.64
N MET A 131 12.55 13.35 21.10
CA MET A 131 13.71 12.70 21.71
C MET A 131 15.05 13.21 21.17
N GLY A 132 15.05 14.05 20.13
CA GLY A 132 16.27 14.55 19.49
C GLY A 132 17.10 13.43 18.85
N LEU A 133 16.44 12.44 18.24
CA LEU A 133 17.09 11.31 17.60
C LEU A 133 17.34 11.60 16.10
N ASP A 134 18.33 10.91 15.54
CA ASP A 134 18.71 11.05 14.14
C ASP A 134 18.57 9.67 13.44
N TYR A 135 17.41 9.42 12.87
CA TYR A 135 17.13 8.24 12.03
C TYR A 135 16.26 8.65 10.84
N LYS A 136 16.42 7.91 9.76
CA LYS A 136 15.62 8.09 8.55
C LYS A 136 14.28 7.36 8.67
N ILE A 137 13.21 7.99 8.19
CA ILE A 137 11.86 7.44 8.25
C ILE A 137 11.41 7.05 6.85
N TYR A 138 10.90 5.84 6.74
CA TYR A 138 10.24 5.28 5.57
C TYR A 138 8.86 4.77 6.00
N GLY A 139 7.90 4.67 5.08
CA GLY A 139 6.63 4.13 5.50
C GLY A 139 5.66 3.76 4.41
N CYS A 140 4.66 3.03 4.83
CA CYS A 140 3.54 2.60 4.00
C CYS A 140 2.35 3.53 4.21
N ASP A 141 1.59 3.72 3.13
CA ASP A 141 0.46 4.62 3.03
C ASP A 141 0.81 6.11 2.94
N THR A 142 -0.14 6.87 2.41
CA THR A 142 0.02 8.28 2.08
C THR A 142 -1.11 9.12 2.63
N THR A 143 -0.77 10.33 3.07
CA THR A 143 -1.70 11.43 3.38
C THR A 143 -1.15 12.74 2.82
N PRO A 144 -1.97 13.78 2.62
CA PRO A 144 -1.47 15.10 2.19
C PRO A 144 -0.34 15.65 3.06
N ASN A 145 -0.43 15.44 4.39
CA ASN A 145 0.60 15.89 5.32
C ASN A 145 1.92 15.13 5.11
N LEU A 146 1.85 13.81 4.92
CA LEU A 146 3.05 12.99 4.70
C LEU A 146 3.75 13.32 3.37
N ILE A 147 3.00 13.73 2.33
CA ILE A 147 3.60 14.24 1.09
C ILE A 147 4.41 15.51 1.39
N GLN A 148 3.86 16.43 2.21
CA GLN A 148 4.59 17.62 2.63
C GLN A 148 5.83 17.26 3.48
N ASP A 149 5.73 16.24 4.35
CA ASP A 149 6.87 15.81 5.18
C ASP A 149 7.99 15.17 4.34
N VAL A 150 7.66 14.53 3.19
CA VAL A 150 8.65 14.10 2.19
C VAL A 150 9.31 15.31 1.52
N ILE A 151 8.53 16.34 1.12
CA ILE A 151 9.06 17.59 0.54
C ILE A 151 10.00 18.30 1.52
N ASP A 152 9.62 18.33 2.79
CA ASP A 152 10.42 18.95 3.86
C ASP A 152 11.66 18.11 4.27
N GLY A 153 11.82 16.90 3.72
CA GLY A 153 12.91 15.98 4.04
C GLY A 153 12.81 15.34 5.41
N LYS A 154 11.62 15.32 6.02
CA LYS A 154 11.38 14.66 7.30
C LYS A 154 11.15 13.16 7.15
N VAL A 155 10.59 12.75 6.02
CA VAL A 155 10.37 11.36 5.62
C VAL A 155 11.06 11.14 4.29
N GLU A 156 11.71 10.01 4.10
CA GLU A 156 12.49 9.72 2.90
C GLU A 156 11.58 9.26 1.74
N ILE A 157 10.77 8.23 2.01
CA ILE A 157 9.87 7.61 1.00
C ILE A 157 8.60 7.12 1.71
N ILE A 158 7.47 7.32 1.04
CA ILE A 158 6.19 6.71 1.41
C ILE A 158 5.59 5.97 0.21
N SER A 159 4.91 4.85 0.46
CA SER A 159 4.12 4.19 -0.57
C SER A 159 2.75 4.84 -0.71
N ALA A 160 2.13 4.68 -1.86
CA ALA A 160 0.78 5.17 -2.14
C ALA A 160 0.06 4.26 -3.15
N GLY A 161 -1.26 4.33 -3.17
CA GLY A 161 -2.08 3.64 -4.16
C GLY A 161 -2.89 2.45 -3.65
N ALA A 162 -2.67 1.97 -2.44
CA ALA A 162 -3.42 0.82 -1.89
C ALA A 162 -4.95 0.99 -1.97
N ASN A 163 -5.45 2.19 -1.73
CA ASN A 163 -6.88 2.51 -1.79
C ASN A 163 -7.44 2.60 -3.22
N THR A 164 -6.61 2.68 -4.24
CA THR A 164 -7.06 2.74 -5.64
C THR A 164 -7.65 1.41 -6.11
N GLY A 165 -7.33 0.32 -5.41
CA GLY A 165 -7.98 -0.98 -5.60
C GLY A 165 -9.51 -0.93 -5.53
N ALA A 166 -10.08 0.06 -4.81
CA ALA A 166 -11.53 0.28 -4.76
C ALA A 166 -12.12 0.52 -6.16
N GLY A 167 -11.49 1.38 -6.98
CA GLY A 167 -11.93 1.65 -8.35
C GLY A 167 -11.86 0.41 -9.25
N PHE A 168 -10.85 -0.43 -9.08
CA PHE A 168 -10.74 -1.67 -9.84
C PHE A 168 -11.74 -2.73 -9.39
N ALA A 169 -12.01 -2.83 -8.08
CA ALA A 169 -13.10 -3.66 -7.57
C ALA A 169 -14.47 -3.19 -8.08
N GLU A 170 -14.67 -1.86 -8.23
CA GLU A 170 -15.87 -1.29 -8.85
C GLU A 170 -15.98 -1.66 -10.34
N ILE A 171 -14.88 -1.66 -11.09
CA ILE A 171 -14.85 -2.14 -12.49
C ILE A 171 -15.30 -3.60 -12.59
N LEU A 172 -14.83 -4.48 -11.69
CA LEU A 172 -15.30 -5.88 -11.64
C LEU A 172 -16.80 -5.95 -11.37
N LEU A 173 -17.32 -5.13 -10.45
CA LEU A 173 -18.76 -5.05 -10.15
C LEU A 173 -19.55 -4.55 -11.35
N ILE A 174 -19.09 -3.52 -12.05
CA ILE A 174 -19.75 -2.96 -13.24
C ILE A 174 -19.85 -4.04 -14.33
N ASN A 175 -18.75 -4.71 -14.67
CA ASN A 175 -18.75 -5.77 -15.68
C ASN A 175 -19.72 -6.90 -15.32
N LYS A 176 -19.73 -7.32 -14.05
CA LYS A 176 -20.67 -8.33 -13.56
C LYS A 176 -22.14 -7.89 -13.69
N LEU A 177 -22.46 -6.65 -13.32
CA LEU A 177 -23.81 -6.10 -13.44
C LEU A 177 -24.28 -5.92 -14.88
N LEU A 178 -23.36 -5.68 -15.81
CA LEU A 178 -23.63 -5.60 -17.24
C LEU A 178 -23.80 -6.99 -17.90
N GLY A 179 -23.51 -8.08 -17.17
CA GLY A 179 -23.61 -9.45 -17.69
C GLY A 179 -22.33 -9.94 -18.39
N HIS A 180 -21.23 -9.21 -18.24
CA HIS A 180 -19.91 -9.54 -18.82
C HIS A 180 -18.87 -9.66 -17.69
N PRO A 181 -19.02 -10.60 -16.71
CA PRO A 181 -18.06 -10.73 -15.62
C PRO A 181 -16.68 -11.03 -16.17
N ILE A 182 -15.66 -10.34 -15.67
CA ILE A 182 -14.27 -10.69 -15.93
C ILE A 182 -14.00 -11.99 -15.16
N LEU A 183 -13.53 -13.02 -15.86
CA LEU A 183 -13.26 -14.34 -15.28
C LEU A 183 -11.86 -14.81 -15.70
N ASP A 184 -11.19 -15.53 -14.79
CA ASP A 184 -9.91 -16.17 -15.08
C ASP A 184 -10.04 -17.37 -16.02
N ALA A 185 -8.92 -18.05 -16.30
CA ALA A 185 -8.87 -19.20 -17.19
C ALA A 185 -9.72 -20.40 -16.71
N ASP A 186 -10.01 -20.48 -15.43
CA ASP A 186 -10.84 -21.52 -14.81
C ASP A 186 -12.33 -21.10 -14.73
N GLY A 187 -12.67 -19.91 -15.22
CA GLY A 187 -14.02 -19.35 -15.21
C GLY A 187 -14.44 -18.80 -13.86
N LYS A 188 -13.49 -18.47 -12.99
CA LYS A 188 -13.72 -17.92 -11.66
C LYS A 188 -13.53 -16.40 -11.64
N ALA A 189 -14.18 -15.73 -10.69
CA ALA A 189 -13.97 -14.31 -10.43
C ALA A 189 -12.52 -14.05 -9.97
N PRO A 190 -11.88 -12.93 -10.39
CA PRO A 190 -10.49 -12.63 -10.08
C PRO A 190 -10.20 -12.59 -8.58
N TYR A 191 -9.09 -13.22 -8.17
CA TYR A 191 -8.46 -12.98 -6.89
C TYR A 191 -6.99 -12.62 -7.16
N THR A 192 -6.71 -11.33 -7.31
CA THR A 192 -5.40 -10.85 -7.78
C THR A 192 -4.69 -10.01 -6.73
N LYS A 193 -3.34 -10.06 -6.75
CA LYS A 193 -2.43 -9.21 -5.96
C LYS A 193 -1.57 -8.32 -6.88
N ASP A 194 -1.98 -8.17 -8.13
CA ASP A 194 -1.17 -7.56 -9.18
C ASP A 194 -1.27 -6.03 -9.24
N LEU A 195 -2.09 -5.42 -8.36
CA LEU A 195 -2.15 -3.97 -8.26
C LEU A 195 -0.80 -3.41 -7.82
N THR A 196 -0.12 -2.73 -8.74
CA THR A 196 1.15 -2.08 -8.44
C THR A 196 0.96 -0.77 -7.67
N LEU A 197 1.78 -0.58 -6.65
CA LEU A 197 1.82 0.66 -5.88
C LEU A 197 2.86 1.63 -6.46
N PHE A 198 2.69 2.91 -6.18
CA PHE A 198 3.66 3.95 -6.49
C PHE A 198 4.26 4.51 -5.20
N TYR A 199 5.41 5.18 -5.34
CA TYR A 199 6.17 5.68 -4.19
C TYR A 199 6.41 7.17 -4.36
N CYS A 200 6.22 7.91 -3.27
CA CYS A 200 6.50 9.33 -3.20
C CYS A 200 7.83 9.54 -2.48
N ASP A 201 8.78 10.13 -3.17
CA ASP A 201 10.09 10.52 -2.67
C ASP A 201 10.45 11.96 -3.09
N SER A 202 11.63 12.44 -2.72
CA SER A 202 12.08 13.80 -3.04
C SER A 202 12.13 14.13 -4.55
N SER A 203 12.11 13.14 -5.43
CA SER A 203 12.17 13.35 -6.88
C SER A 203 10.80 13.61 -7.52
N ASN A 204 9.72 13.21 -6.86
CA ASN A 204 8.37 13.24 -7.43
C ASN A 204 7.28 13.81 -6.50
N CYS A 205 7.57 14.01 -5.20
CA CYS A 205 6.58 14.42 -4.20
C CYS A 205 5.86 15.76 -4.53
N GLU A 206 6.54 16.72 -5.17
CA GLU A 206 5.90 17.98 -5.60
C GLU A 206 4.79 17.75 -6.64
N LYS A 207 4.96 16.75 -7.53
CA LYS A 207 3.92 16.37 -8.50
C LYS A 207 2.71 15.76 -7.79
N PHE A 208 2.96 14.89 -6.81
CA PHE A 208 1.90 14.32 -5.97
C PHE A 208 1.13 15.39 -5.22
N GLN A 209 1.84 16.33 -4.58
CA GLN A 209 1.21 17.42 -3.84
C GLN A 209 0.33 18.25 -4.76
N LYS A 210 0.86 18.70 -5.90
CA LYS A 210 0.10 19.47 -6.86
C LYS A 210 -1.15 18.74 -7.34
N PHE A 211 -1.02 17.47 -7.67
CA PHE A 211 -2.14 16.64 -8.09
C PHE A 211 -3.19 16.49 -6.99
N TRP A 212 -2.74 16.29 -5.73
CA TRP A 212 -3.61 16.17 -4.57
C TRP A 212 -4.37 17.47 -4.26
N ASP A 213 -3.69 18.59 -4.34
CA ASP A 213 -4.28 19.93 -4.10
C ASP A 213 -5.31 20.31 -5.17
N GLU A 214 -5.07 19.94 -6.41
CA GLU A 214 -5.98 20.21 -7.53
C GLU A 214 -7.27 19.36 -7.47
N CYS A 215 -7.32 18.27 -6.71
CA CYS A 215 -8.44 17.37 -6.31
C CYS A 215 -9.55 17.05 -7.35
N GLN A 216 -9.45 17.53 -8.59
CA GLN A 216 -10.54 17.48 -9.58
C GLN A 216 -10.22 16.65 -10.81
N LYS A 217 -8.99 16.12 -10.88
CA LYS A 217 -8.55 15.32 -12.02
C LYS A 217 -8.32 13.87 -11.57
N SER A 218 -8.83 12.93 -12.35
CA SER A 218 -8.39 11.54 -12.23
C SER A 218 -7.02 11.39 -12.87
N PRO A 219 -6.10 10.60 -12.30
CA PRO A 219 -4.87 10.21 -12.99
C PRO A 219 -5.17 9.34 -14.21
N LEU A 220 -6.33 8.67 -14.22
CA LEU A 220 -6.83 7.88 -15.33
C LEU A 220 -7.73 8.72 -16.23
N THR A 221 -7.56 8.58 -17.53
CA THR A 221 -8.49 9.13 -18.52
C THR A 221 -9.78 8.30 -18.54
N GLN A 222 -10.85 8.90 -19.06
CA GLN A 222 -12.10 8.18 -19.28
C GLN A 222 -11.89 6.97 -20.24
N GLU A 223 -11.05 7.12 -21.25
CA GLU A 223 -10.74 6.06 -22.19
C GLU A 223 -10.04 4.88 -21.50
N GLU A 224 -9.03 5.13 -20.68
CA GLU A 224 -8.34 4.08 -19.90
C GLU A 224 -9.31 3.29 -19.01
N VAL A 225 -10.28 3.96 -18.35
CA VAL A 225 -11.30 3.30 -17.53
C VAL A 225 -12.29 2.52 -18.38
N MET A 226 -12.77 3.13 -19.48
CA MET A 226 -13.78 2.50 -20.36
C MET A 226 -13.23 1.28 -21.09
N ASN A 227 -11.94 1.22 -21.35
CA ASN A 227 -11.29 0.04 -21.95
C ASN A 227 -11.27 -1.18 -21.01
N LEU A 228 -11.58 -1.00 -19.72
CA LEU A 228 -11.73 -2.08 -18.75
C LEU A 228 -13.20 -2.49 -18.52
N ILE A 229 -14.15 -1.97 -19.33
CA ILE A 229 -15.59 -2.23 -19.16
C ILE A 229 -16.17 -2.72 -20.50
N GLY A 230 -16.78 -3.90 -20.51
CA GLY A 230 -17.49 -4.44 -21.67
C GLY A 230 -17.22 -5.92 -21.92
N GLU A 231 -17.90 -6.46 -22.95
CA GLU A 231 -17.88 -7.91 -23.28
C GLU A 231 -16.53 -8.40 -23.83
N ASP A 232 -15.69 -7.50 -24.36
CA ASP A 232 -14.40 -7.82 -24.94
C ASP A 232 -13.24 -7.78 -23.93
N VAL A 233 -13.51 -7.38 -22.69
CA VAL A 233 -12.47 -7.24 -21.64
C VAL A 233 -12.15 -8.63 -21.06
N THR A 234 -10.89 -9.03 -21.20
CA THR A 234 -10.39 -10.29 -20.68
C THR A 234 -9.76 -10.14 -19.28
N TYR A 235 -9.56 -11.28 -18.60
CA TYR A 235 -8.78 -11.31 -17.35
C TYR A 235 -7.35 -10.80 -17.54
N ASP A 236 -6.72 -11.21 -18.66
CA ASP A 236 -5.33 -10.81 -18.94
C ASP A 236 -5.22 -9.29 -19.19
N ASP A 237 -6.17 -8.67 -19.89
CA ASP A 237 -6.21 -7.21 -20.07
C ASP A 237 -6.34 -6.46 -18.71
N PHE A 238 -7.17 -7.00 -17.83
CA PHE A 238 -7.39 -6.44 -16.50
C PHE A 238 -6.13 -6.54 -15.63
N VAL A 239 -5.48 -7.71 -15.61
CA VAL A 239 -4.25 -7.93 -14.83
C VAL A 239 -3.10 -7.10 -15.41
N GLU A 240 -2.92 -7.07 -16.74
CA GLU A 240 -1.89 -6.24 -17.38
C GLU A 240 -2.06 -4.75 -17.00
N PHE A 241 -3.29 -4.28 -16.91
CA PHE A 241 -3.55 -2.91 -16.46
C PHE A 241 -3.13 -2.69 -15.00
N LEU A 242 -3.44 -3.63 -14.09
CA LEU A 242 -3.05 -3.54 -12.69
C LEU A 242 -1.52 -3.56 -12.50
N GLU A 243 -0.81 -4.43 -13.24
CA GLU A 243 0.65 -4.51 -13.22
C GLU A 243 1.32 -3.22 -13.71
N ASN A 244 0.70 -2.51 -14.66
CA ASN A 244 1.20 -1.26 -15.20
C ASN A 244 0.64 -0.01 -14.50
N TYR A 245 -0.25 -0.19 -13.53
CA TYR A 245 -1.01 0.92 -12.95
C TYR A 245 -0.13 2.00 -12.32
N SER A 246 0.93 1.63 -11.62
CA SER A 246 1.84 2.63 -11.03
C SER A 246 2.42 3.59 -12.08
N GLN A 247 2.82 3.08 -13.23
CA GLN A 247 3.35 3.91 -14.33
C GLN A 247 2.24 4.77 -14.96
N ILE A 248 1.07 4.18 -15.21
CA ILE A 248 -0.11 4.91 -15.75
C ILE A 248 -0.49 6.06 -14.82
N TYR A 249 -0.50 5.80 -13.51
CA TYR A 249 -0.80 6.82 -12.51
C TYR A 249 0.24 7.96 -12.54
N MET A 250 1.53 7.63 -12.55
CA MET A 250 2.63 8.61 -12.55
C MET A 250 2.61 9.46 -13.82
N ASP A 251 2.27 8.88 -14.96
CA ASP A 251 2.11 9.60 -16.21
C ASP A 251 0.86 10.51 -16.15
N GLY A 252 -0.22 10.01 -15.56
CA GLY A 252 -1.46 10.74 -15.37
C GLY A 252 -1.31 12.01 -14.52
N ILE A 253 -0.62 11.93 -13.39
CA ILE A 253 -0.37 13.10 -12.52
C ILE A 253 0.63 14.11 -13.14
N SER A 254 1.28 13.75 -14.22
CA SER A 254 2.23 14.61 -14.96
C SER A 254 1.58 15.32 -16.16
N ARG A 255 0.34 14.97 -16.49
CA ARG A 255 -0.49 15.63 -17.55
C ARG A 255 -1.13 16.89 -16.99
#